data_a959875c3ba450f940c56428a355b8f3
#
_entry.id   a959875c3ba450f940c56428a355b8f3
#
_cell.length_a   1.000
_cell.length_b   1.000
_cell.length_c   1.000
_cell.angle_alpha   90.00
_cell.angle_beta   90.00
_cell.angle_gamma   90.00
#
_symmetry.space_group_name_H-M   'P 1'
#
loop_
_entity.id
_entity.type
_entity.pdbx_description
1 polymer ?
#
loop_
_entity_poly.entity_id
_entity_poly.type
_entity_poly.pdbx_seq_one_letter_code
_entity_poly.pdbx_strand_id
1 'polypeptide(L)'
;WFGCACCPPNLARLVSSIGSYAYTEKEDTLFVHLYMGSELTKKVGDKDVNVAITSELPWDGKVEIAVEAKDTDFVLALRIPDWCGGNYTVDGIEKDEMSEKDGYLYMKKAWSEKDVLKLHFSMPLLLMEADEKVREDAGKVAVLRGPIVYCLEEVDNGKDLHLLEVNPDGRYEIKDSEICGNPVKVVEMDGFRVVDTAKKDGELYHVYKRKEKEAVELKFVPYYTWANRGENEMEVWIRI
;
A
#
# COMPACT_ATOMS: atom_id res chain seq x y z
N TRP A 1 -1.68 -28.26 -16.90
CA TRP A 1 -3.10 -28.01 -16.64
C TRP A 1 -3.29 -27.63 -15.16
N PHE A 2 -4.10 -26.62 -14.89
CA PHE A 2 -4.34 -26.13 -13.52
C PHE A 2 -5.43 -26.99 -12.86
N GLY A 3 -5.25 -27.34 -11.59
CA GLY A 3 -6.30 -27.97 -10.79
C GLY A 3 -7.47 -27.02 -10.51
N CYS A 4 -7.22 -25.71 -10.54
CA CYS A 4 -8.22 -24.65 -10.46
C CYS A 4 -8.02 -23.67 -11.61
N ALA A 5 -8.97 -23.57 -12.53
CA ALA A 5 -8.88 -22.71 -13.71
C ALA A 5 -9.40 -21.28 -13.51
N CYS A 6 -9.95 -20.92 -12.36
CA CYS A 6 -10.53 -19.60 -12.10
C CYS A 6 -9.47 -18.52 -11.84
N CYS A 7 -8.44 -18.81 -11.04
CA CYS A 7 -7.50 -17.79 -10.58
C CYS A 7 -6.51 -17.34 -11.67
N PRO A 8 -5.76 -18.20 -12.39
CA PRO A 8 -4.81 -17.76 -13.40
C PRO A 8 -5.46 -16.99 -14.57
N PRO A 9 -6.62 -17.41 -15.15
CA PRO A 9 -7.29 -16.62 -16.17
C PRO A 9 -7.81 -15.27 -15.68
N ASN A 10 -8.29 -15.19 -14.43
CA ASN A 10 -8.75 -13.92 -13.87
C ASN A 10 -7.60 -12.96 -13.64
N LEU A 11 -6.45 -13.44 -13.16
CA LEU A 11 -5.24 -12.63 -13.04
C LEU A 11 -4.76 -12.13 -14.40
N ALA A 12 -4.67 -13.03 -15.39
CA ALA A 12 -4.28 -12.65 -16.75
C ALA A 12 -5.23 -11.59 -17.34
N ARG A 13 -6.53 -11.75 -17.14
CA ARG A 13 -7.53 -10.78 -17.58
C ARG A 13 -7.35 -9.43 -16.88
N LEU A 14 -7.15 -9.42 -15.56
CA LEU A 14 -6.93 -8.18 -14.80
C LEU A 14 -5.68 -7.46 -15.29
N VAL A 15 -4.54 -8.16 -15.40
CA VAL A 15 -3.28 -7.56 -15.86
C VAL A 15 -3.41 -6.97 -17.27
N SER A 16 -4.07 -7.69 -18.19
CA SER A 16 -4.27 -7.22 -19.57
C SER A 16 -5.25 -6.04 -19.68
N SER A 17 -6.10 -5.80 -18.70
CA SER A 17 -7.11 -4.74 -18.70
C SER A 17 -6.84 -3.61 -17.69
N ILE A 18 -5.73 -3.66 -16.92
CA ILE A 18 -5.47 -2.72 -15.84
C ILE A 18 -5.40 -1.26 -16.31
N GLY A 19 -4.92 -1.02 -17.52
CA GLY A 19 -4.89 0.31 -18.13
C GLY A 19 -6.27 0.96 -18.25
N SER A 20 -7.34 0.17 -18.42
CA SER A 20 -8.70 0.69 -18.49
C SER A 20 -9.27 1.17 -17.15
N TYR A 21 -8.58 0.82 -16.04
CA TYR A 21 -8.91 1.29 -14.69
C TYR A 21 -8.08 2.51 -14.26
N ALA A 22 -7.01 2.82 -14.99
CA ALA A 22 -6.10 3.90 -14.61
C ALA A 22 -6.70 5.29 -14.87
N TYR A 23 -7.52 5.40 -15.92
CA TYR A 23 -8.07 6.67 -16.36
C TYR A 23 -9.54 6.53 -16.72
N THR A 24 -10.31 7.58 -16.44
CA THR A 24 -11.66 7.75 -17.00
C THR A 24 -11.89 9.21 -17.42
N GLU A 25 -12.87 9.43 -18.24
CA GLU A 25 -13.27 10.76 -18.69
C GLU A 25 -14.75 10.98 -18.44
N LYS A 26 -15.08 12.18 -18.04
CA LYS A 26 -16.45 12.65 -17.96
C LYS A 26 -16.50 14.12 -18.33
N GLU A 27 -17.22 14.46 -19.39
CA GLU A 27 -17.33 15.83 -19.93
C GLU A 27 -15.94 16.41 -20.26
N ASP A 28 -15.52 17.47 -19.61
CA ASP A 28 -14.23 18.13 -19.75
C ASP A 28 -13.19 17.68 -18.73
N THR A 29 -13.48 16.62 -17.98
CA THR A 29 -12.63 16.15 -16.87
C THR A 29 -11.98 14.82 -17.21
N LEU A 30 -10.65 14.77 -17.10
CA LEU A 30 -9.84 13.56 -17.14
C LEU A 30 -9.48 13.14 -15.72
N PHE A 31 -9.91 11.96 -15.31
CA PHE A 31 -9.61 11.38 -14.01
C PHE A 31 -8.42 10.44 -14.09
N VAL A 32 -7.49 10.60 -13.15
CA VAL A 32 -6.37 9.67 -12.89
C VAL A 32 -6.69 8.91 -11.61
N HIS A 33 -6.94 7.61 -11.72
CA HIS A 33 -7.31 6.75 -10.58
C HIS A 33 -6.13 5.98 -10.01
N LEU A 34 -5.17 5.59 -10.88
CA LEU A 34 -4.00 4.79 -10.52
C LEU A 34 -2.72 5.49 -11.00
N TYR A 35 -1.76 5.60 -10.10
CA TYR A 35 -0.46 6.20 -10.38
C TYR A 35 0.54 5.12 -10.82
N MET A 36 0.25 4.44 -11.91
CA MET A 36 1.19 3.55 -12.60
C MET A 36 2.04 4.35 -13.59
N GLY A 37 3.29 3.99 -13.79
CA GLY A 37 4.08 4.49 -14.91
C GLY A 37 3.35 4.21 -16.22
N SER A 38 2.90 5.27 -16.93
CA SER A 38 2.02 5.13 -18.09
C SER A 38 2.01 6.39 -18.94
N GLU A 39 1.62 6.21 -20.19
CA GLU A 39 1.37 7.29 -21.15
C GLU A 39 -0.06 7.15 -21.69
N LEU A 40 -0.80 8.24 -21.70
CA LEU A 40 -2.14 8.34 -22.25
C LEU A 40 -2.17 9.41 -23.33
N THR A 41 -2.57 9.03 -24.54
CA THR A 41 -2.91 9.98 -25.60
C THR A 41 -4.41 9.96 -25.80
N LYS A 42 -5.07 11.11 -25.70
CA LYS A 42 -6.50 11.25 -25.80
C LYS A 42 -6.92 12.57 -26.43
N LYS A 43 -8.13 12.61 -26.98
CA LYS A 43 -8.78 13.85 -27.40
C LYS A 43 -9.66 14.39 -26.28
N VAL A 44 -9.46 15.67 -25.96
CA VAL A 44 -10.37 16.47 -25.13
C VAL A 44 -10.99 17.54 -26.04
N GLY A 45 -12.26 17.36 -26.35
CA GLY A 45 -12.86 18.07 -27.48
C GLY A 45 -12.18 17.69 -28.79
N ASP A 46 -11.73 18.68 -29.56
CA ASP A 46 -11.02 18.49 -30.84
C ASP A 46 -9.48 18.49 -30.71
N LYS A 47 -8.94 18.64 -29.49
CA LYS A 47 -7.51 18.77 -29.23
C LYS A 47 -6.90 17.48 -28.66
N ASP A 48 -5.72 17.14 -29.15
CA ASP A 48 -4.97 16.02 -28.61
C ASP A 48 -4.27 16.43 -27.30
N VAL A 49 -4.41 15.59 -26.28
CA VAL A 49 -3.81 15.72 -24.95
C VAL A 49 -2.99 14.48 -24.66
N ASN A 50 -1.74 14.67 -24.25
CA ASN A 50 -0.88 13.60 -23.78
C ASN A 50 -0.64 13.78 -22.28
N VAL A 51 -0.80 12.71 -21.51
CA VAL A 51 -0.51 12.64 -20.07
C VAL A 51 0.45 11.49 -19.83
N ALA A 52 1.65 11.82 -19.33
CA ALA A 52 2.66 10.84 -18.96
C ALA A 52 2.84 10.84 -17.43
N ILE A 53 2.80 9.67 -16.80
CA ILE A 53 2.97 9.49 -15.37
C ILE A 53 4.26 8.71 -15.11
N THR A 54 5.14 9.25 -14.27
CA THR A 54 6.25 8.55 -13.64
C THR A 54 5.98 8.46 -12.15
N SER A 55 6.15 7.27 -11.56
CA SER A 55 5.77 7.01 -10.18
C SER A 55 6.79 6.14 -9.47
N GLU A 56 7.13 6.49 -8.24
CA GLU A 56 7.95 5.68 -7.34
C GLU A 56 7.09 4.80 -6.39
N LEU A 57 5.75 4.87 -6.53
CA LEU A 57 4.84 3.97 -5.81
C LEU A 57 5.09 2.51 -6.23
N PRO A 58 4.96 1.57 -5.32
CA PRO A 58 4.43 1.67 -3.97
C PRO A 58 5.49 1.95 -2.89
N TRP A 59 6.73 2.27 -3.25
CA TRP A 59 7.85 2.36 -2.31
C TRP A 59 8.16 3.77 -1.82
N ASP A 60 7.89 4.77 -2.63
CA ASP A 60 7.97 6.20 -2.28
C ASP A 60 6.73 6.92 -2.82
N GLY A 61 6.28 7.97 -2.13
CA GLY A 61 5.07 8.70 -2.47
C GLY A 61 5.21 9.65 -3.67
N LYS A 62 6.37 9.67 -4.35
CA LYS A 62 6.63 10.60 -5.46
C LYS A 62 5.96 10.16 -6.75
N VAL A 63 5.24 11.10 -7.34
CA VAL A 63 4.60 10.95 -8.64
C VAL A 63 4.84 12.23 -9.44
N GLU A 64 5.30 12.08 -10.67
CA GLU A 64 5.41 13.17 -11.62
C GLU A 64 4.43 12.96 -12.77
N ILE A 65 3.68 13.99 -13.12
CA ILE A 65 2.69 13.97 -14.20
C ILE A 65 3.03 15.09 -15.19
N ALA A 66 3.48 14.70 -16.36
CA ALA A 66 3.66 15.62 -17.48
C ALA A 66 2.38 15.69 -18.30
N VAL A 67 1.91 16.90 -18.57
CA VAL A 67 0.76 17.17 -19.41
C VAL A 67 1.20 17.96 -20.63
N GLU A 68 0.95 17.43 -21.81
CA GLU A 68 1.21 18.10 -23.08
C GLU A 68 -0.13 18.38 -23.77
N ALA A 69 -0.47 19.64 -23.87
CA ALA A 69 -1.70 20.10 -24.52
C ALA A 69 -1.47 21.47 -25.18
N LYS A 70 -2.12 21.73 -26.30
CA LYS A 70 -2.02 23.02 -27.01
C LYS A 70 -3.06 23.99 -26.50
N ASP A 71 -2.75 24.73 -25.44
CA ASP A 71 -3.64 25.72 -24.82
C ASP A 71 -5.08 25.19 -24.72
N THR A 72 -5.19 24.02 -24.05
CA THR A 72 -6.45 23.30 -23.94
C THR A 72 -7.00 23.42 -22.53
N ASP A 73 -8.16 23.99 -22.39
CA ASP A 73 -8.88 24.03 -21.12
C ASP A 73 -9.52 22.67 -20.84
N PHE A 74 -9.11 22.05 -19.77
CA PHE A 74 -9.78 20.87 -19.22
C PHE A 74 -9.46 20.73 -17.72
N VAL A 75 -10.21 19.89 -17.05
CA VAL A 75 -10.00 19.56 -15.65
C VAL A 75 -9.21 18.26 -15.57
N LEU A 76 -8.06 18.28 -14.88
CA LEU A 76 -7.35 17.07 -14.47
C LEU A 76 -7.74 16.76 -13.04
N ALA A 77 -8.34 15.60 -12.80
CA ALA A 77 -8.75 15.14 -11.48
C ALA A 77 -7.86 13.98 -11.01
N LEU A 78 -7.07 14.21 -9.98
CA LEU A 78 -6.11 13.26 -9.42
C LEU A 78 -6.67 12.64 -8.14
N ARG A 79 -6.73 11.31 -8.08
CA ARG A 79 -7.18 10.61 -6.88
C ARG A 79 -6.24 10.87 -5.70
N ILE A 80 -6.79 11.23 -4.55
CA ILE A 80 -6.05 11.29 -3.29
C ILE A 80 -6.30 9.97 -2.54
N PRO A 81 -5.27 9.13 -2.36
CA PRO A 81 -5.43 7.85 -1.69
C PRO A 81 -5.68 8.02 -0.18
N ASP A 82 -6.61 7.25 0.38
CA ASP A 82 -6.97 7.33 1.81
C ASP A 82 -5.78 7.01 2.74
N TRP A 83 -4.88 6.12 2.30
CA TRP A 83 -3.71 5.74 3.09
C TRP A 83 -2.70 6.87 3.35
N CYS A 84 -2.74 7.98 2.61
CA CYS A 84 -1.91 9.15 2.90
C CYS A 84 -2.52 10.05 3.99
N GLY A 85 -3.75 9.76 4.44
CA GLY A 85 -4.43 10.51 5.49
C GLY A 85 -4.64 12.00 5.15
N GLY A 86 -4.76 12.34 3.86
CA GLY A 86 -4.84 13.72 3.38
C GLY A 86 -3.50 14.47 3.41
N ASN A 87 -2.40 13.81 3.74
CA ASN A 87 -1.08 14.43 3.79
C ASN A 87 -0.35 14.22 2.47
N TYR A 88 -0.44 15.22 1.61
CA TYR A 88 0.26 15.25 0.33
C TYR A 88 0.66 16.67 -0.05
N THR A 89 1.58 16.81 -0.99
CA THR A 89 1.96 18.08 -1.59
C THR A 89 1.82 17.99 -3.10
N VAL A 90 1.54 19.14 -3.72
CA VAL A 90 1.48 19.29 -5.17
C VAL A 90 2.23 20.55 -5.55
N ASP A 91 3.16 20.43 -6.48
CA ASP A 91 3.86 21.53 -7.10
C ASP A 91 3.53 21.58 -8.59
N GLY A 92 3.67 22.76 -9.23
CA GLY A 92 3.43 22.97 -10.66
C GLY A 92 2.02 23.49 -10.99
N ILE A 93 1.26 23.87 -9.98
CA ILE A 93 -0.08 24.49 -10.14
C ILE A 93 -0.35 25.50 -9.01
N GLU A 94 -1.12 26.52 -9.29
CA GLU A 94 -1.50 27.55 -8.30
C GLU A 94 -2.69 27.07 -7.44
N LYS A 95 -2.74 27.55 -6.17
CA LYS A 95 -3.76 27.09 -5.22
C LYS A 95 -5.20 27.42 -5.61
N ASP A 96 -5.41 28.53 -6.29
CA ASP A 96 -6.73 28.98 -6.76
C ASP A 96 -7.23 28.19 -7.99
N GLU A 97 -6.34 27.45 -8.64
CA GLU A 97 -6.67 26.51 -9.72
C GLU A 97 -7.06 25.11 -9.22
N MET A 98 -7.00 24.88 -7.90
CA MET A 98 -7.25 23.57 -7.27
C MET A 98 -8.50 23.55 -6.40
N SER A 99 -9.18 22.41 -6.37
CA SER A 99 -10.24 22.12 -5.42
C SER A 99 -10.29 20.63 -5.09
N GLU A 100 -10.64 20.28 -3.85
CA GLU A 100 -10.82 18.89 -3.44
C GLU A 100 -12.29 18.54 -3.35
N LYS A 101 -12.65 17.38 -3.90
CA LYS A 101 -13.99 16.84 -3.80
C LYS A 101 -13.98 15.32 -4.00
N ASP A 102 -14.75 14.59 -3.19
CA ASP A 102 -15.02 13.16 -3.33
C ASP A 102 -13.73 12.29 -3.49
N GLY A 103 -12.65 12.65 -2.77
CA GLY A 103 -11.37 11.94 -2.81
C GLY A 103 -10.50 12.25 -4.05
N TYR A 104 -10.81 13.32 -4.76
CA TYR A 104 -10.03 13.80 -5.90
C TYR A 104 -9.61 15.26 -5.73
N LEU A 105 -8.41 15.55 -6.17
CA LEU A 105 -7.92 16.90 -6.38
C LEU A 105 -8.19 17.31 -7.84
N TYR A 106 -9.09 18.25 -8.02
CA TYR A 106 -9.44 18.81 -9.32
C TYR A 106 -8.56 20.02 -9.61
N MET A 107 -7.96 20.03 -10.79
CA MET A 107 -7.10 21.11 -11.26
C MET A 107 -7.65 21.63 -12.59
N LYS A 108 -8.05 22.90 -12.62
CA LYS A 108 -8.66 23.53 -13.78
C LYS A 108 -7.77 24.67 -14.28
N LYS A 109 -7.19 24.50 -15.45
CA LYS A 109 -6.40 25.53 -16.11
C LYS A 109 -6.34 25.30 -17.64
N ALA A 110 -5.83 26.30 -18.37
CA ALA A 110 -5.39 26.12 -19.74
C ALA A 110 -4.03 25.39 -19.72
N TRP A 111 -4.01 24.11 -20.08
CA TRP A 111 -2.81 23.30 -20.11
C TRP A 111 -1.97 23.61 -21.34
N SER A 112 -0.66 23.73 -21.15
CA SER A 112 0.33 24.03 -22.18
C SER A 112 1.06 22.78 -22.70
N GLU A 113 2.01 22.98 -23.61
CA GLU A 113 2.83 21.88 -24.14
C GLU A 113 3.86 21.32 -23.16
N LYS A 114 4.02 21.87 -21.93
CA LYS A 114 5.09 21.50 -20.98
C LYS A 114 4.68 21.71 -19.51
N ASP A 115 3.47 21.39 -19.16
CA ASP A 115 3.10 21.42 -17.75
C ASP A 115 3.56 20.16 -17.02
N VAL A 116 4.20 20.33 -15.88
CA VAL A 116 4.65 19.22 -15.04
C VAL A 116 4.13 19.43 -13.62
N LEU A 117 3.38 18.46 -13.13
CA LEU A 117 2.93 18.38 -11.74
C LEU A 117 3.81 17.42 -10.98
N LYS A 118 4.19 17.78 -9.76
CA LYS A 118 4.93 16.89 -8.85
C LYS A 118 4.08 16.69 -7.60
N LEU A 119 3.63 15.45 -7.40
CA LEU A 119 2.91 15.05 -6.20
C LEU A 119 3.86 14.28 -5.28
N HIS A 120 3.67 14.47 -4.00
CA HIS A 120 4.30 13.64 -2.99
C HIS A 120 3.26 13.26 -1.92
N PHE A 121 2.94 11.98 -1.84
CA PHE A 121 2.05 11.41 -0.83
C PHE A 121 2.86 10.99 0.41
N SER A 122 2.44 11.41 1.59
CA SER A 122 3.01 10.90 2.83
C SER A 122 2.71 9.40 2.97
N MET A 123 3.72 8.62 3.35
CA MET A 123 3.61 7.16 3.53
C MET A 123 4.07 6.75 4.94
N PRO A 124 3.35 7.16 5.99
CA PRO A 124 3.66 6.73 7.35
C PRO A 124 3.44 5.22 7.51
N LEU A 125 4.12 4.61 8.48
CA LEU A 125 3.75 3.30 8.98
C LEU A 125 2.46 3.43 9.79
N LEU A 126 1.47 2.60 9.48
CA LEU A 126 0.17 2.58 10.14
C LEU A 126 -0.04 1.22 10.81
N LEU A 127 -0.53 1.26 12.04
CA LEU A 127 -1.09 0.10 12.71
C LEU A 127 -2.61 0.19 12.56
N MET A 128 -3.17 -0.70 11.77
CA MET A 128 -4.61 -0.73 11.48
C MET A 128 -5.31 -1.72 12.41
N GLU A 129 -6.35 -1.27 13.06
CA GLU A 129 -7.22 -2.09 13.88
C GLU A 129 -8.54 -2.35 13.13
N ALA A 130 -9.10 -3.54 13.28
CA ALA A 130 -10.40 -3.87 12.73
C ALA A 130 -11.54 -3.31 13.61
N ASP A 131 -12.72 -3.07 13.01
CA ASP A 131 -13.93 -2.76 13.76
C ASP A 131 -14.22 -3.87 14.77
N GLU A 132 -14.71 -3.52 15.95
CA GLU A 132 -15.01 -4.46 17.06
C GLU A 132 -15.98 -5.59 16.69
N LYS A 133 -16.72 -5.46 15.58
CA LYS A 133 -17.60 -6.51 15.04
C LYS A 133 -16.83 -7.64 14.38
N VAL A 134 -15.57 -7.40 13.99
CA VAL A 134 -14.65 -8.43 13.44
C VAL A 134 -13.96 -9.13 14.61
N ARG A 135 -14.65 -10.09 15.19
CA ARG A 135 -14.26 -10.74 16.46
C ARG A 135 -12.93 -11.47 16.39
N GLU A 136 -12.58 -12.01 15.23
CA GLU A 136 -11.38 -12.78 14.97
C GLU A 136 -10.09 -11.93 15.07
N ASP A 137 -10.23 -10.62 14.88
CA ASP A 137 -9.11 -9.68 14.89
C ASP A 137 -9.09 -8.80 16.16
N ALA A 138 -9.95 -9.08 17.12
CA ALA A 138 -9.97 -8.35 18.39
C ALA A 138 -8.64 -8.44 19.13
N GLY A 139 -8.06 -7.29 19.49
CA GLY A 139 -6.75 -7.17 20.12
C GLY A 139 -5.57 -7.45 19.18
N LYS A 140 -5.78 -7.25 17.89
CA LYS A 140 -4.75 -7.39 16.85
C LYS A 140 -4.67 -6.14 16.00
N VAL A 141 -3.52 -5.94 15.37
CA VAL A 141 -3.26 -4.90 14.38
C VAL A 141 -2.63 -5.50 13.13
N ALA A 142 -2.88 -4.88 11.99
CA ALA A 142 -2.16 -5.12 10.75
C ALA A 142 -1.21 -3.94 10.48
N VAL A 143 -0.02 -4.24 9.97
CA VAL A 143 0.99 -3.23 9.62
C VAL A 143 0.82 -2.84 8.16
N LEU A 144 0.63 -1.54 7.91
CA LEU A 144 0.48 -0.97 6.56
C LEU A 144 1.45 0.19 6.35
N ARG A 145 1.91 0.36 5.11
CA ARG A 145 2.64 1.54 4.69
C ARG A 145 2.28 1.90 3.24
N GLY A 146 1.70 3.06 3.05
CA GLY A 146 1.11 3.42 1.75
C GLY A 146 0.09 2.37 1.30
N PRO A 147 0.14 1.91 0.04
CA PRO A 147 -0.78 0.89 -0.47
C PRO A 147 -0.42 -0.55 -0.06
N ILE A 148 0.69 -0.75 0.67
CA ILE A 148 1.21 -2.08 1.00
C ILE A 148 0.73 -2.54 2.38
N VAL A 149 0.15 -3.73 2.43
CA VAL A 149 -0.05 -4.52 3.65
C VAL A 149 1.18 -5.36 3.89
N TYR A 150 1.61 -5.48 5.14
CA TYR A 150 2.75 -6.28 5.56
C TYR A 150 2.32 -7.50 6.36
N CYS A 151 3.16 -8.52 6.37
CA CYS A 151 2.95 -9.72 7.18
C CYS A 151 4.25 -10.19 7.82
N LEU A 152 4.12 -10.97 8.89
CA LEU A 152 5.21 -11.78 9.43
C LEU A 152 5.29 -13.10 8.67
N GLU A 153 6.51 -13.61 8.44
CA GLU A 153 6.76 -14.97 7.98
C GLU A 153 7.67 -15.70 8.99
N GLU A 154 7.45 -17.00 9.17
CA GLU A 154 8.27 -17.86 10.04
C GLU A 154 9.76 -17.79 9.70
N VAL A 155 10.08 -17.72 8.42
CA VAL A 155 11.48 -17.70 7.93
C VAL A 155 12.28 -16.52 8.48
N ASP A 156 11.63 -15.41 8.81
CA ASP A 156 12.27 -14.22 9.40
C ASP A 156 12.10 -14.15 10.92
N ASN A 157 11.00 -14.69 11.47
CA ASN A 157 10.57 -14.44 12.85
C ASN A 157 10.54 -15.71 13.73
N GLY A 158 10.88 -16.88 13.15
CA GLY A 158 10.75 -18.17 13.84
C GLY A 158 9.32 -18.67 13.93
N LYS A 159 9.15 -19.89 14.39
CA LYS A 159 7.86 -20.60 14.50
C LYS A 159 6.91 -19.97 15.50
N ASP A 160 5.65 -20.40 15.43
CA ASP A 160 4.61 -20.01 16.36
C ASP A 160 4.36 -18.49 16.33
N LEU A 161 4.12 -17.94 15.13
CA LEU A 161 3.91 -16.50 14.92
C LEU A 161 2.78 -15.94 15.79
N HIS A 162 1.78 -16.76 16.11
CA HIS A 162 0.67 -16.41 17.01
C HIS A 162 1.10 -16.07 18.45
N LEU A 163 2.38 -16.34 18.82
CA LEU A 163 2.97 -15.94 20.10
C LEU A 163 3.70 -14.59 20.03
N LEU A 164 3.75 -13.97 18.87
CA LEU A 164 4.34 -12.66 18.71
C LEU A 164 3.32 -11.55 18.99
N GLU A 165 3.82 -10.46 19.55
CA GLU A 165 3.04 -9.24 19.81
C GLU A 165 3.81 -8.02 19.30
N VAL A 166 3.13 -7.10 18.67
CA VAL A 166 3.67 -5.79 18.28
C VAL A 166 3.78 -4.91 19.53
N ASN A 167 4.85 -4.15 19.64
CA ASN A 167 4.92 -3.03 20.59
C ASN A 167 4.46 -1.74 19.87
N PRO A 168 3.22 -1.25 20.09
CA PRO A 168 2.73 -0.08 19.37
C PRO A 168 3.49 1.22 19.68
N ASP A 169 4.14 1.28 20.84
CA ASP A 169 4.98 2.39 21.27
C ASP A 169 6.47 2.16 20.99
N GLY A 170 6.80 1.04 20.34
CA GLY A 170 8.15 0.61 20.02
C GLY A 170 8.76 1.40 18.86
N ARG A 171 10.06 1.23 18.67
CA ARG A 171 10.77 1.79 17.52
C ARG A 171 10.48 0.93 16.30
N TYR A 172 10.51 1.55 15.15
CA TYR A 172 10.51 0.85 13.86
C TYR A 172 11.50 1.49 12.88
N GLU A 173 11.93 0.70 11.92
CA GLU A 173 12.78 1.13 10.82
C GLU A 173 12.27 0.53 9.51
N ILE A 174 12.32 1.33 8.44
CA ILE A 174 11.99 0.89 7.09
C ILE A 174 13.29 0.70 6.34
N LYS A 175 13.55 -0.53 5.87
CA LYS A 175 14.81 -0.89 5.22
C LYS A 175 14.60 -1.36 3.80
N ASP A 176 15.53 -0.99 2.94
CA ASP A 176 15.62 -1.59 1.61
C ASP A 176 16.07 -3.05 1.74
N SER A 177 15.43 -3.94 1.00
CA SER A 177 15.68 -5.36 1.01
C SER A 177 15.39 -5.97 -0.37
N GLU A 178 15.65 -7.27 -0.49
CA GLU A 178 15.35 -8.03 -1.69
C GLU A 178 14.66 -9.34 -1.31
N ILE A 179 13.59 -9.68 -2.01
CA ILE A 179 12.89 -10.97 -1.86
C ILE A 179 12.77 -11.60 -3.24
N CYS A 180 13.37 -12.78 -3.41
CA CYS A 180 13.38 -13.53 -4.67
C CYS A 180 13.80 -12.70 -5.89
N GLY A 181 14.86 -11.87 -5.74
CA GLY A 181 15.39 -11.03 -6.81
C GLY A 181 14.61 -9.73 -7.05
N ASN A 182 13.59 -9.43 -6.25
CA ASN A 182 12.80 -8.22 -6.38
C ASN A 182 13.11 -7.24 -5.24
N PRO A 183 13.40 -5.97 -5.54
CA PRO A 183 13.61 -4.95 -4.52
C PRO A 183 12.29 -4.68 -3.78
N VAL A 184 12.36 -4.64 -2.47
CA VAL A 184 11.22 -4.37 -1.58
C VAL A 184 11.67 -3.47 -0.43
N LYS A 185 10.71 -2.85 0.27
CA LYS A 185 10.96 -2.28 1.59
C LYS A 185 10.34 -3.18 2.65
N VAL A 186 11.15 -3.55 3.65
CA VAL A 186 10.72 -4.30 4.84
C VAL A 186 10.57 -3.34 6.01
N VAL A 187 9.79 -3.75 7.00
CA VAL A 187 9.64 -3.02 8.26
C VAL A 187 10.21 -3.88 9.38
N GLU A 188 11.17 -3.37 10.11
CA GLU A 188 11.67 -3.96 11.36
C GLU A 188 11.14 -3.13 12.52
N MET A 189 10.53 -3.77 13.51
CA MET A 189 9.97 -3.06 14.66
C MET A 189 10.10 -3.85 15.95
N ASP A 190 10.14 -3.12 17.06
CA ASP A 190 10.16 -3.71 18.40
C ASP A 190 8.86 -4.48 18.66
N GLY A 191 9.00 -5.64 19.26
CA GLY A 191 7.88 -6.48 19.66
C GLY A 191 8.25 -7.41 20.81
N PHE A 192 7.36 -8.36 21.07
CA PHE A 192 7.55 -9.33 22.14
C PHE A 192 7.18 -10.73 21.65
N ARG A 193 7.87 -11.72 22.20
CA ARG A 193 7.47 -13.12 22.14
C ARG A 193 6.94 -13.54 23.51
N VAL A 194 5.72 -14.08 23.50
CA VAL A 194 5.10 -14.62 24.71
C VAL A 194 5.69 -15.98 25.03
N VAL A 195 6.24 -16.12 26.24
CA VAL A 195 6.85 -17.35 26.73
C VAL A 195 6.02 -17.90 27.88
N ASP A 196 5.60 -19.15 27.75
CA ASP A 196 4.84 -19.85 28.80
C ASP A 196 5.79 -20.73 29.60
N THR A 197 6.33 -20.17 30.68
CA THR A 197 7.25 -20.87 31.62
C THR A 197 6.49 -21.81 32.58
N ALA A 198 5.16 -21.81 32.59
CA ALA A 198 4.34 -22.61 33.49
C ALA A 198 3.88 -23.93 32.89
N LYS A 199 3.92 -24.07 31.57
CA LYS A 199 3.49 -25.26 30.84
C LYS A 199 4.52 -26.40 31.07
N LYS A 200 4.02 -27.56 31.45
CA LYS A 200 4.84 -28.78 31.47
C LYS A 200 4.78 -29.47 30.09
N ASP A 201 5.85 -30.16 29.77
CA ASP A 201 5.97 -30.90 28.52
C ASP A 201 4.81 -31.91 28.36
N GLY A 202 4.11 -31.84 27.21
CA GLY A 202 2.98 -32.71 26.90
C GLY A 202 1.63 -32.26 27.45
N GLU A 203 1.54 -31.22 28.28
CA GLU A 203 0.26 -30.66 28.75
C GLU A 203 -0.39 -29.77 27.66
N LEU A 204 -1.65 -30.07 27.29
CA LEU A 204 -2.44 -29.20 26.40
C LEU A 204 -3.22 -28.12 27.17
N TYR A 205 -3.58 -28.41 28.43
CA TYR A 205 -4.34 -27.50 29.30
C TYR A 205 -3.69 -27.46 30.68
N HIS A 206 -3.52 -26.28 31.22
CA HIS A 206 -2.97 -26.05 32.56
C HIS A 206 -3.61 -24.83 33.22
N VAL A 207 -3.43 -24.69 34.53
CA VAL A 207 -3.94 -23.52 35.26
C VAL A 207 -3.21 -22.27 34.76
N TYR A 208 -3.98 -21.22 34.40
CA TYR A 208 -3.43 -19.97 33.94
C TYR A 208 -2.43 -19.38 34.94
N LYS A 209 -1.29 -19.00 34.40
CA LYS A 209 -0.31 -18.12 35.06
C LYS A 209 0.05 -17.00 34.09
N ARG A 210 0.38 -15.84 34.64
CA ARG A 210 0.85 -14.71 33.82
C ARG A 210 2.07 -15.14 33.02
N LYS A 211 2.02 -14.99 31.71
CA LYS A 211 3.11 -15.33 30.81
C LYS A 211 4.18 -14.26 30.85
N GLU A 212 5.41 -14.66 30.62
CA GLU A 212 6.53 -13.76 30.42
C GLU A 212 6.57 -13.28 28.98
N LYS A 213 7.16 -12.11 28.75
CA LYS A 213 7.36 -11.55 27.42
C LYS A 213 8.85 -11.28 27.23
N GLU A 214 9.43 -11.84 26.20
CA GLU A 214 10.79 -11.56 25.76
C GLU A 214 10.76 -10.53 24.65
N ALA A 215 11.62 -9.49 24.75
CA ALA A 215 11.73 -8.50 23.70
C ALA A 215 12.37 -9.12 22.45
N VAL A 216 11.78 -8.89 21.29
CA VAL A 216 12.26 -9.36 20.00
C VAL A 216 12.14 -8.25 18.97
N GLU A 217 12.94 -8.34 17.92
CA GLU A 217 12.75 -7.55 16.72
C GLU A 217 11.88 -8.33 15.75
N LEU A 218 10.78 -7.74 15.30
CA LEU A 218 9.86 -8.30 14.33
C LEU A 218 10.19 -7.79 12.94
N LYS A 219 10.33 -8.69 11.97
CA LYS A 219 10.55 -8.33 10.58
C LYS A 219 9.33 -8.62 9.74
N PHE A 220 8.74 -7.55 9.23
CA PHE A 220 7.58 -7.57 8.35
C PHE A 220 7.99 -7.43 6.89
N VAL A 221 7.42 -8.26 6.05
CA VAL A 221 7.61 -8.25 4.60
C VAL A 221 6.30 -7.88 3.89
N PRO A 222 6.35 -7.35 2.66
CA PRO A 222 5.13 -7.09 1.89
C PRO A 222 4.29 -8.37 1.73
N TYR A 223 3.01 -8.31 2.07
CA TYR A 223 2.11 -9.46 2.02
C TYR A 223 2.14 -10.21 0.68
N TYR A 224 2.25 -9.51 -0.44
CA TYR A 224 2.29 -10.14 -1.76
C TYR A 224 3.54 -11.00 -2.02
N THR A 225 4.55 -10.93 -1.15
CA THR A 225 5.79 -11.70 -1.28
C THR A 225 5.79 -13.02 -0.48
N TRP A 226 4.77 -13.24 0.36
CA TRP A 226 4.71 -14.43 1.21
C TRP A 226 4.64 -15.73 0.37
N ALA A 227 5.08 -16.84 0.97
CA ALA A 227 5.17 -18.17 0.39
C ALA A 227 6.14 -18.31 -0.81
N ASN A 228 6.84 -17.26 -1.23
CA ASN A 228 7.85 -17.35 -2.28
C ASN A 228 9.22 -17.86 -1.77
N ARG A 229 9.38 -17.99 -0.45
CA ARG A 229 10.61 -18.45 0.22
C ARG A 229 10.46 -19.84 0.85
N GLY A 230 9.50 -20.63 0.39
CA GLY A 230 9.18 -21.97 0.88
C GLY A 230 7.92 -22.01 1.76
N GLU A 231 7.53 -23.23 2.17
CA GLU A 231 6.41 -23.43 3.09
C GLU A 231 6.81 -22.92 4.49
N ASN A 232 6.03 -22.01 5.03
CA ASN A 232 6.24 -21.44 6.36
C ASN A 232 4.94 -20.79 6.89
N GLU A 233 4.89 -20.53 8.20
CA GLU A 233 3.78 -19.77 8.79
C GLU A 233 3.79 -18.33 8.29
N MET A 234 2.60 -17.73 8.18
CA MET A 234 2.41 -16.33 7.85
C MET A 234 1.28 -15.73 8.67
N GLU A 235 1.45 -14.50 9.15
CA GLU A 235 0.43 -13.79 9.90
C GLU A 235 0.39 -12.30 9.53
N VAL A 236 -0.82 -11.77 9.28
CA VAL A 236 -1.07 -10.34 8.98
C VAL A 236 -1.57 -9.62 10.22
N TRP A 237 -2.50 -10.23 10.95
CA TRP A 237 -3.11 -9.66 12.15
C TRP A 237 -2.37 -10.11 13.40
N ILE A 238 -1.50 -9.24 13.93
CA ILE A 238 -0.60 -9.55 15.05
C ILE A 238 -1.18 -8.95 16.32
N ARG A 239 -1.06 -9.66 17.45
CA ARG A 239 -1.50 -9.17 18.76
C ARG A 239 -0.71 -7.93 19.20
N ILE A 240 -1.33 -7.13 20.10
CA ILE A 240 -0.74 -5.99 20.79
C ILE A 240 -0.81 -6.15 22.31
#